data_2b2ca587e1fa8954f23f07256a0e5acf
#
_entry.id   2b2ca587e1fa8954f23f07256a0e5acf
#
_cell.length_a   1.000
_cell.length_b   1.000
_cell.length_c   1.000
_cell.angle_alpha   90.00
_cell.angle_beta   90.00
_cell.angle_gamma   90.00
#
_symmetry.space_group_name_H-M   'P 1'
#
loop_
_entity.id
_entity.type
_entity.pdbx_description
1 polymer ?
#
loop_
_entity_poly.entity_id
_entity_poly.type
_entity_poly.pdbx_seq_one_letter_code
_entity_poly.pdbx_strand_id
1 'polypeptide(L)'
;MALEAKNIYFRYNRKQPWILENRHISIEKGERVAIFAPSGYGKSTLAMLLAGYLEPNQGEILLDGKALPKRGVCPVQLIYQHPEKAINPRWRLKRVLEESGELNEDMLDSFGIERAWLDRFPRELSGGELQRFCVARALMSGADYLICDEISTMLDVITQAQIWNVILEEVERQNMGLIVVTHNRHLAEKIATRIIDLSL
;
A
#
# COMPACT_ATOMS: atom_id res chain seq x y z
N MET A 1 -12.23 -14.58 1.94
CA MET A 1 -11.56 -13.93 0.78
C MET A 1 -10.09 -13.80 1.14
N ALA A 2 -9.22 -14.43 0.35
CA ALA A 2 -7.79 -14.44 0.62
C ALA A 2 -6.98 -13.88 -0.56
N LEU A 3 -5.97 -13.06 -0.26
CA LEU A 3 -4.90 -12.67 -1.17
C LEU A 3 -3.72 -13.62 -0.96
N GLU A 4 -3.34 -14.35 -2.01
CA GLU A 4 -2.35 -15.41 -1.93
C GLU A 4 -1.18 -15.17 -2.89
N ALA A 5 0.03 -15.38 -2.41
CA ALA A 5 1.24 -15.54 -3.20
C ALA A 5 1.66 -17.01 -3.10
N LYS A 6 1.63 -17.76 -4.21
CA LYS A 6 1.92 -19.21 -4.23
C LYS A 6 3.22 -19.52 -4.94
N ASN A 7 4.20 -20.06 -4.20
CA ASN A 7 5.50 -20.52 -4.72
C ASN A 7 6.21 -19.44 -5.56
N ILE A 8 6.27 -18.21 -5.05
CA ILE A 8 6.81 -17.06 -5.77
C ILE A 8 8.32 -17.13 -5.86
N TYR A 9 8.81 -17.07 -7.11
CA TYR A 9 10.20 -16.77 -7.43
C TYR A 9 10.24 -15.47 -8.23
N PHE A 10 11.10 -14.54 -7.83
CA PHE A 10 11.24 -13.28 -8.55
C PHE A 10 12.66 -12.75 -8.56
N ARG A 11 13.09 -12.25 -9.74
CA ARG A 11 14.29 -11.46 -9.99
C ARG A 11 14.05 -10.51 -11.15
N TYR A 12 14.64 -9.32 -11.10
CA TYR A 12 14.49 -8.34 -12.19
C TYR A 12 15.23 -8.73 -13.47
N ASN A 13 16.33 -9.44 -13.34
CA ASN A 13 17.14 -9.89 -14.49
C ASN A 13 17.52 -11.37 -14.31
N ARG A 14 17.44 -12.14 -15.40
CA ARG A 14 17.78 -13.58 -15.42
C ARG A 14 19.23 -13.89 -14.95
N LYS A 15 20.15 -12.92 -15.06
CA LYS A 15 21.54 -13.05 -14.64
C LYS A 15 21.78 -12.73 -13.15
N GLN A 16 20.77 -12.18 -12.46
CA GLN A 16 20.86 -11.83 -11.03
C GLN A 16 20.34 -12.98 -10.15
N PRO A 17 20.79 -13.05 -8.89
CA PRO A 17 20.21 -13.97 -7.91
C PRO A 17 18.71 -13.68 -7.70
N TRP A 18 18.00 -14.66 -7.16
CA TRP A 18 16.62 -14.48 -6.76
C TRP A 18 16.51 -13.43 -5.64
N ILE A 19 15.55 -12.50 -5.77
CA ILE A 19 15.18 -11.55 -4.73
C ILE A 19 14.16 -12.21 -3.79
N LEU A 20 13.24 -12.97 -4.40
CA LEU A 20 12.29 -13.81 -3.67
C LEU A 20 12.45 -15.23 -4.20
N GLU A 21 12.53 -16.18 -3.29
CA GLU A 21 12.71 -17.59 -3.60
C GLU A 21 11.72 -18.44 -2.80
N ASN A 22 10.89 -19.18 -3.54
CA ASN A 22 9.87 -20.08 -3.00
C ASN A 22 9.00 -19.45 -1.88
N ARG A 23 8.56 -18.19 -2.06
CA ARG A 23 7.73 -17.53 -1.05
C ARG A 23 6.28 -17.93 -1.20
N HIS A 24 5.67 -18.29 -0.06
CA HIS A 24 4.24 -18.59 0.05
C HIS A 24 3.64 -17.75 1.17
N ILE A 25 2.62 -16.96 0.83
CA ILE A 25 1.95 -16.04 1.76
C ILE A 25 0.46 -16.07 1.46
N SER A 26 -0.36 -16.15 2.49
CA SER A 26 -1.81 -15.99 2.41
C SER A 26 -2.25 -14.97 3.45
N ILE A 27 -3.13 -14.05 3.05
CA ILE A 27 -3.64 -12.95 3.87
C ILE A 27 -5.14 -12.93 3.71
N GLU A 28 -5.87 -13.06 4.82
CA GLU A 28 -7.33 -13.03 4.81
C GLU A 28 -7.86 -11.59 4.77
N LYS A 29 -9.06 -11.41 4.21
CA LYS A 29 -9.77 -10.12 4.28
C LYS A 29 -10.03 -9.76 5.74
N GLY A 30 -9.80 -8.51 6.12
CA GLY A 30 -9.89 -8.03 7.50
C GLY A 30 -8.65 -8.37 8.36
N GLU A 31 -7.70 -9.15 7.86
CA GLU A 31 -6.45 -9.44 8.57
C GLU A 31 -5.47 -8.26 8.45
N ARG A 32 -4.70 -8.01 9.51
CA ARG A 32 -3.62 -7.01 9.52
C ARG A 32 -2.28 -7.72 9.63
N VAL A 33 -1.51 -7.74 8.55
CA VAL A 33 -0.23 -8.44 8.45
C VAL A 33 0.91 -7.46 8.27
N ALA A 34 1.98 -7.59 9.05
CA ALA A 34 3.24 -6.90 8.79
C ALA A 34 4.22 -7.80 8.05
N ILE A 35 4.79 -7.32 6.95
CA ILE A 35 5.93 -7.93 6.27
C ILE A 35 7.18 -7.21 6.77
N PHE A 36 7.94 -7.91 7.59
CA PHE A 36 9.13 -7.39 8.25
C PHE A 36 10.40 -8.04 7.68
N ALA A 37 11.41 -7.25 7.45
CA ALA A 37 12.81 -7.67 7.23
C ALA A 37 13.72 -6.45 7.17
N PRO A 38 15.05 -6.59 7.28
CA PRO A 38 16.01 -5.54 6.95
C PRO A 38 15.87 -5.03 5.50
N SER A 39 16.51 -3.90 5.18
CA SER A 39 16.54 -3.39 3.80
C SER A 39 17.22 -4.38 2.86
N GLY A 40 16.73 -4.48 1.62
CA GLY A 40 17.29 -5.39 0.60
C GLY A 40 16.69 -6.80 0.54
N TYR A 41 15.84 -7.19 1.48
CA TYR A 41 15.20 -8.53 1.51
C TYR A 41 13.97 -8.68 0.60
N GLY A 42 13.73 -7.76 -0.31
CA GLY A 42 12.66 -7.90 -1.30
C GLY A 42 11.25 -7.52 -0.82
N LYS A 43 11.10 -6.85 0.33
CA LYS A 43 9.79 -6.42 0.88
C LYS A 43 8.95 -5.62 -0.12
N SER A 44 9.51 -4.52 -0.66
CA SER A 44 8.80 -3.68 -1.65
C SER A 44 8.56 -4.42 -2.96
N THR A 45 9.45 -5.33 -3.35
CA THR A 45 9.23 -6.21 -4.51
C THR A 45 8.04 -7.13 -4.29
N LEU A 46 7.92 -7.72 -3.09
CA LEU A 46 6.77 -8.55 -2.73
C LEU A 46 5.48 -7.71 -2.70
N ALA A 47 5.52 -6.49 -2.15
CA ALA A 47 4.39 -5.57 -2.17
C ALA A 47 3.91 -5.27 -3.60
N MET A 48 4.84 -5.00 -4.52
CA MET A 48 4.54 -4.77 -5.94
C MET A 48 3.96 -6.00 -6.64
N LEU A 49 4.44 -7.20 -6.31
CA LEU A 49 3.87 -8.45 -6.83
C LEU A 49 2.45 -8.66 -6.32
N LEU A 50 2.22 -8.51 -5.00
CA LEU A 50 0.89 -8.65 -4.40
C LEU A 50 -0.13 -7.64 -4.94
N ALA A 51 0.31 -6.44 -5.32
CA ALA A 51 -0.52 -5.41 -5.93
C ALA A 51 -0.65 -5.52 -7.46
N GLY A 52 0.00 -6.51 -8.09
CA GLY A 52 -0.06 -6.73 -9.53
C GLY A 52 0.76 -5.75 -10.39
N TYR A 53 1.66 -4.96 -9.79
CA TYR A 53 2.58 -4.09 -10.55
C TYR A 53 3.74 -4.86 -11.19
N LEU A 54 4.05 -6.05 -10.65
CA LEU A 54 5.04 -6.97 -11.19
C LEU A 54 4.39 -8.34 -11.38
N GLU A 55 4.86 -9.09 -12.38
CA GLU A 55 4.49 -10.50 -12.56
C GLU A 55 5.64 -11.37 -12.03
N PRO A 56 5.36 -12.43 -11.25
CA PRO A 56 6.41 -13.33 -10.75
C PRO A 56 7.05 -14.11 -11.91
N ASN A 57 8.33 -14.47 -11.78
CA ASN A 57 8.99 -15.32 -12.77
C ASN A 57 8.50 -16.77 -12.69
N GLN A 58 8.10 -17.22 -11.48
CA GLN A 58 7.43 -18.50 -11.22
C GLN A 58 6.45 -18.31 -10.06
N GLY A 59 5.44 -19.17 -10.03
CA GLY A 59 4.34 -19.07 -9.07
C GLY A 59 3.24 -18.12 -9.55
N GLU A 60 2.32 -17.77 -8.67
CA GLU A 60 1.15 -16.97 -9.02
C GLU A 60 0.66 -16.12 -7.83
N ILE A 61 0.05 -14.97 -8.16
CA ILE A 61 -0.66 -14.11 -7.20
C ILE A 61 -2.15 -14.26 -7.48
N LEU A 62 -2.90 -14.63 -6.45
CA LEU A 62 -4.32 -14.91 -6.54
C LEU A 62 -5.12 -14.11 -5.52
N LEU A 63 -6.31 -13.68 -5.93
CA LEU A 63 -7.34 -13.16 -5.05
C LEU A 63 -8.55 -14.12 -5.15
N ASP A 64 -8.88 -14.80 -4.05
CA ASP A 64 -9.90 -15.85 -4.01
C ASP A 64 -9.70 -16.92 -5.11
N GLY A 65 -8.47 -17.39 -5.25
CA GLY A 65 -8.12 -18.41 -6.23
C GLY A 65 -8.13 -17.93 -7.69
N LYS A 66 -8.32 -16.63 -7.96
CA LYS A 66 -8.32 -16.04 -9.31
C LYS A 66 -7.18 -15.04 -9.45
N ALA A 67 -6.62 -14.93 -10.65
CA ALA A 67 -5.63 -13.89 -10.95
C ALA A 67 -6.21 -12.48 -10.76
N LEU A 68 -5.35 -11.53 -10.37
CA LEU A 68 -5.74 -10.13 -10.24
C LEU A 68 -6.25 -9.57 -11.59
N PRO A 69 -7.23 -8.65 -11.58
CA PRO A 69 -7.76 -8.06 -12.81
C PRO A 69 -6.69 -7.21 -13.51
N LYS A 70 -6.56 -7.40 -14.84
CA LYS A 70 -5.62 -6.60 -15.67
C LYS A 70 -6.21 -5.26 -16.14
N ARG A 71 -7.48 -4.99 -15.87
CA ARG A 71 -8.18 -3.76 -16.26
C ARG A 71 -9.12 -3.30 -15.14
N GLY A 72 -9.36 -2.00 -15.08
CA GLY A 72 -10.19 -1.41 -14.03
C GLY A 72 -9.40 -1.15 -12.75
N VAL A 73 -10.12 -0.84 -11.67
CA VAL A 73 -9.52 -0.62 -10.35
C VAL A 73 -9.06 -1.97 -9.78
N CYS A 74 -7.80 -2.06 -9.42
CA CYS A 74 -7.28 -3.26 -8.76
C CYS A 74 -7.86 -3.35 -7.33
N PRO A 75 -8.38 -4.50 -6.91
CA PRO A 75 -8.88 -4.70 -5.54
C PRO A 75 -7.76 -4.72 -4.47
N VAL A 76 -6.50 -4.67 -4.89
CA VAL A 76 -5.34 -4.54 -4.02
C VAL A 76 -4.65 -3.22 -4.34
N GLN A 77 -4.72 -2.24 -3.44
CA GLN A 77 -4.08 -0.94 -3.61
C GLN A 77 -2.75 -0.87 -2.88
N LEU A 78 -1.75 -0.28 -3.52
CA LEU A 78 -0.41 -0.07 -2.96
C LEU A 78 -0.14 1.41 -2.75
N ILE A 79 0.16 1.79 -1.51
CA ILE A 79 0.67 3.10 -1.16
C ILE A 79 2.19 3.01 -1.08
N TYR A 80 2.87 3.78 -1.93
CA TYR A 80 4.33 3.81 -2.02
C TYR A 80 4.95 4.66 -0.92
N GLN A 81 6.18 4.34 -0.55
CA GLN A 81 7.04 5.15 0.31
C GLN A 81 7.23 6.58 -0.24
N HIS A 82 7.28 6.73 -1.55
CA HIS A 82 7.51 7.98 -2.28
C HIS A 82 6.23 8.43 -2.99
N PRO A 83 5.41 9.30 -2.38
CA PRO A 83 4.11 9.69 -2.93
C PRO A 83 4.22 10.40 -4.30
N GLU A 84 5.33 11.12 -4.56
CA GLU A 84 5.57 11.79 -5.83
C GLU A 84 5.71 10.83 -7.03
N LYS A 85 6.00 9.55 -6.79
CA LYS A 85 6.06 8.52 -7.83
C LYS A 85 4.69 7.88 -8.13
N ALA A 86 3.72 8.08 -7.23
CA ALA A 86 2.40 7.48 -7.32
C ALA A 86 1.35 8.41 -7.94
N ILE A 87 1.66 9.69 -8.10
CA ILE A 87 0.73 10.72 -8.55
C ILE A 87 1.21 11.35 -9.86
N ASN A 88 0.28 11.60 -10.80
CA ASN A 88 0.61 12.32 -12.01
C ASN A 88 0.97 13.79 -11.68
N PRO A 89 2.23 14.24 -11.91
CA PRO A 89 2.69 15.56 -11.51
C PRO A 89 2.03 16.72 -12.28
N ARG A 90 1.30 16.40 -13.36
CA ARG A 90 0.60 17.39 -14.22
C ARG A 90 -0.87 17.58 -13.84
N TRP A 91 -1.37 16.80 -12.88
CA TRP A 91 -2.75 16.91 -12.44
C TRP A 91 -2.85 17.75 -11.17
N ARG A 92 -3.96 18.49 -11.04
CA ARG A 92 -4.34 19.10 -9.76
C ARG A 92 -4.75 18.00 -8.79
N LEU A 93 -4.55 18.23 -7.51
CA LEU A 93 -4.79 17.22 -6.48
C LEU A 93 -6.27 16.81 -6.36
N LYS A 94 -7.19 17.72 -6.67
CA LYS A 94 -8.61 17.38 -6.84
C LYS A 94 -8.80 16.23 -7.82
N ARG A 95 -8.21 16.31 -9.01
CA ARG A 95 -8.30 15.28 -10.04
C ARG A 95 -7.66 13.97 -9.62
N VAL A 96 -6.60 14.03 -8.79
CA VAL A 96 -5.95 12.83 -8.25
C VAL A 96 -6.91 12.03 -7.36
N LEU A 97 -7.73 12.69 -6.55
CA LEU A 97 -8.74 12.02 -5.72
C LEU A 97 -9.92 11.54 -6.56
N GLU A 98 -10.40 12.35 -7.50
CA GLU A 98 -11.51 12.01 -8.41
C GLU A 98 -11.23 10.77 -9.29
N GLU A 99 -9.95 10.38 -9.45
CA GLU A 99 -9.57 9.11 -10.11
C GLU A 99 -10.15 7.88 -9.40
N SER A 100 -10.36 7.97 -8.08
CA SER A 100 -10.88 6.87 -7.25
C SER A 100 -12.37 6.95 -6.95
N GLY A 101 -13.06 7.96 -7.45
CA GLY A 101 -14.50 8.16 -7.25
C GLY A 101 -14.87 9.61 -6.91
N GLU A 102 -16.09 9.79 -6.41
CA GLU A 102 -16.54 11.11 -5.95
C GLU A 102 -15.77 11.56 -4.71
N LEU A 103 -15.51 12.87 -4.62
CA LEU A 103 -14.87 13.44 -3.45
C LEU A 103 -15.73 13.22 -2.21
N ASN A 104 -15.11 12.70 -1.18
CA ASN A 104 -15.71 12.49 0.12
C ASN A 104 -15.18 13.54 1.10
N GLU A 105 -16.03 14.49 1.50
CA GLU A 105 -15.68 15.58 2.40
C GLU A 105 -15.24 15.09 3.79
N ASP A 106 -15.93 14.08 4.33
CA ASP A 106 -15.59 13.50 5.63
C ASP A 106 -14.20 12.88 5.62
N MET A 107 -13.83 12.27 4.50
CA MET A 107 -12.50 11.70 4.32
C MET A 107 -11.42 12.79 4.18
N LEU A 108 -11.71 13.89 3.47
CA LEU A 108 -10.78 15.02 3.41
C LEU A 108 -10.49 15.56 4.81
N ASP A 109 -11.53 15.70 5.64
CA ASP A 109 -11.40 16.17 7.01
C ASP A 109 -10.62 15.19 7.89
N SER A 110 -10.93 13.89 7.80
CA SER A 110 -10.25 12.86 8.60
C SER A 110 -8.76 12.76 8.28
N PHE A 111 -8.36 12.96 7.01
CA PHE A 111 -6.94 13.02 6.62
C PHE A 111 -6.30 14.39 6.82
N GLY A 112 -7.05 15.40 7.28
CA GLY A 112 -6.56 16.77 7.41
C GLY A 112 -6.10 17.34 6.06
N ILE A 113 -6.85 17.05 4.99
CA ILE A 113 -6.62 17.60 3.66
C ILE A 113 -7.34 18.95 3.56
N GLU A 114 -6.57 20.02 3.47
CA GLU A 114 -7.13 21.35 3.31
C GLU A 114 -7.74 21.54 1.91
N ARG A 115 -8.96 22.12 1.83
CA ARG A 115 -9.63 22.38 0.55
C ARG A 115 -8.78 23.22 -0.40
N ALA A 116 -8.00 24.14 0.14
CA ALA A 116 -7.06 24.96 -0.65
C ALA A 116 -5.98 24.14 -1.36
N TRP A 117 -5.69 22.92 -0.92
CA TRP A 117 -4.72 22.05 -1.58
C TRP A 117 -5.28 21.36 -2.82
N LEU A 118 -6.59 21.22 -2.94
CA LEU A 118 -7.24 20.54 -4.08
C LEU A 118 -6.90 21.17 -5.43
N ASP A 119 -6.70 22.48 -5.46
CA ASP A 119 -6.35 23.22 -6.68
C ASP A 119 -4.85 23.29 -6.94
N ARG A 120 -4.01 22.80 -6.03
CA ARG A 120 -2.55 22.77 -6.19
C ARG A 120 -2.09 21.57 -7.03
N PHE A 121 -0.86 21.68 -7.52
CA PHE A 121 -0.15 20.57 -8.14
C PHE A 121 0.70 19.82 -7.09
N PRO A 122 1.02 18.52 -7.31
CA PRO A 122 1.81 17.72 -6.37
C PRO A 122 3.12 18.38 -5.89
N ARG A 123 3.81 19.09 -6.77
CA ARG A 123 5.07 19.79 -6.47
C ARG A 123 4.94 20.95 -5.49
N GLU A 124 3.72 21.39 -5.20
CA GLU A 124 3.43 22.54 -4.33
C GLU A 124 3.10 22.10 -2.90
N LEU A 125 3.15 20.79 -2.63
CA LEU A 125 2.92 20.18 -1.34
C LEU A 125 4.20 19.57 -0.76
N SER A 126 4.27 19.53 0.56
CA SER A 126 5.27 18.73 1.29
C SER A 126 5.03 17.22 1.07
N GLY A 127 6.05 16.39 1.35
CA GLY A 127 5.92 14.94 1.24
C GLY A 127 4.80 14.37 2.12
N GLY A 128 4.63 14.91 3.34
CA GLY A 128 3.58 14.47 4.27
C GLY A 128 2.18 14.86 3.80
N GLU A 129 2.00 16.09 3.30
CA GLU A 129 0.73 16.52 2.70
C GLU A 129 0.38 15.65 1.49
N LEU A 130 1.36 15.40 0.60
CA LEU A 130 1.15 14.57 -0.58
C LEU A 130 0.83 13.11 -0.22
N GLN A 131 1.45 12.58 0.85
CA GLN A 131 1.16 11.23 1.36
C GLN A 131 -0.31 11.08 1.78
N ARG A 132 -0.91 12.12 2.40
CA ARG A 132 -2.34 12.13 2.76
C ARG A 132 -3.23 11.93 1.53
N PHE A 133 -2.91 12.55 0.40
CA PHE A 133 -3.62 12.35 -0.87
C PHE A 133 -3.47 10.93 -1.41
N CYS A 134 -2.28 10.33 -1.33
CA CYS A 134 -2.07 8.94 -1.75
C CYS A 134 -2.90 7.96 -0.92
N VAL A 135 -2.94 8.16 0.40
CA VAL A 135 -3.71 7.32 1.32
C VAL A 135 -5.21 7.50 1.09
N ALA A 136 -5.70 8.74 1.02
CA ALA A 136 -7.11 9.04 0.75
C ALA A 136 -7.57 8.41 -0.56
N ARG A 137 -6.80 8.58 -1.65
CA ARG A 137 -7.09 7.97 -2.96
C ARG A 137 -7.21 6.46 -2.88
N ALA A 138 -6.28 5.80 -2.19
CA ALA A 138 -6.29 4.35 -2.08
C ALA A 138 -7.52 3.85 -1.30
N LEU A 139 -7.88 4.50 -0.20
CA LEU A 139 -9.04 4.12 0.61
C LEU A 139 -10.40 4.44 -0.06
N MET A 140 -10.46 5.50 -0.88
CA MET A 140 -11.65 5.84 -1.67
C MET A 140 -11.90 4.87 -2.83
N SER A 141 -10.90 4.08 -3.24
CA SER A 141 -11.01 3.19 -4.40
C SER A 141 -11.95 1.99 -4.21
N GLY A 142 -12.40 1.72 -2.99
CA GLY A 142 -13.20 0.54 -2.64
C GLY A 142 -12.42 -0.77 -2.73
N ALA A 143 -11.11 -0.73 -2.53
CA ALA A 143 -10.24 -1.91 -2.56
C ALA A 143 -10.54 -2.89 -1.42
N ASP A 144 -10.29 -4.17 -1.64
CA ASP A 144 -10.39 -5.23 -0.62
C ASP A 144 -9.13 -5.32 0.25
N TYR A 145 -7.99 -4.91 -0.30
CA TYR A 145 -6.68 -4.93 0.38
C TYR A 145 -5.92 -3.63 0.20
N LEU A 146 -5.29 -3.20 1.27
CA LEU A 146 -4.38 -2.06 1.29
C LEU A 146 -2.97 -2.51 1.65
N ILE A 147 -2.00 -2.19 0.81
CA ILE A 147 -0.57 -2.41 1.08
C ILE A 147 0.08 -1.05 1.34
N CYS A 148 0.74 -0.91 2.49
CA CYS A 148 1.47 0.28 2.90
C CYS A 148 2.97 -0.01 2.89
N ASP A 149 3.70 0.46 1.88
CA ASP A 149 5.14 0.23 1.76
C ASP A 149 5.93 1.40 2.37
N GLU A 150 6.36 1.22 3.62
CA GLU A 150 7.17 2.19 4.39
C GLU A 150 6.63 3.64 4.38
N ILE A 151 5.31 3.81 4.37
CA ILE A 151 4.61 5.08 4.09
C ILE A 151 4.86 6.20 5.12
N SER A 152 5.44 5.88 6.27
CA SER A 152 5.60 6.82 7.38
C SER A 152 7.07 7.15 7.71
N THR A 153 8.04 6.60 6.98
CA THR A 153 9.47 6.76 7.28
C THR A 153 9.98 8.20 7.12
N MET A 154 9.29 9.02 6.32
CA MET A 154 9.66 10.43 6.07
C MET A 154 8.78 11.43 6.82
N LEU A 155 7.91 10.96 7.71
CA LEU A 155 6.95 11.78 8.43
C LEU A 155 7.41 12.02 9.87
N ASP A 156 7.08 13.19 10.42
CA ASP A 156 7.20 13.40 11.86
C ASP A 156 6.23 12.50 12.64
N VAL A 157 6.52 12.31 13.94
CA VAL A 157 5.81 11.35 14.78
C VAL A 157 4.31 11.65 14.91
N ILE A 158 3.93 12.93 14.91
CA ILE A 158 2.53 13.36 15.06
C ILE A 158 1.77 13.03 13.76
N THR A 159 2.29 13.44 12.62
CA THR A 159 1.73 13.16 11.30
C THR A 159 1.65 11.65 11.04
N GLN A 160 2.68 10.89 11.43
CA GLN A 160 2.68 9.44 11.34
C GLN A 160 1.52 8.83 12.14
N ALA A 161 1.34 9.23 13.40
CA ALA A 161 0.26 8.72 14.25
C ALA A 161 -1.12 9.04 13.67
N GLN A 162 -1.32 10.27 13.17
CA GLN A 162 -2.58 10.68 12.54
C GLN A 162 -2.91 9.81 11.32
N ILE A 163 -1.97 9.63 10.40
CA ILE A 163 -2.19 8.82 9.18
C ILE A 163 -2.51 7.37 9.54
N TRP A 164 -1.77 6.77 10.48
CA TRP A 164 -2.03 5.38 10.88
C TRP A 164 -3.38 5.21 11.58
N ASN A 165 -3.81 6.14 12.40
CA ASN A 165 -5.13 6.08 13.05
C ASN A 165 -6.23 6.07 12.00
N VAL A 166 -6.20 6.99 11.03
CA VAL A 166 -7.21 7.05 9.97
C VAL A 166 -7.18 5.78 9.09
N ILE A 167 -5.99 5.27 8.74
CA ILE A 167 -5.88 4.01 7.98
C ILE A 167 -6.52 2.86 8.76
N LEU A 168 -6.23 2.72 10.05
CA LEU A 168 -6.74 1.63 10.87
C LEU A 168 -8.26 1.70 11.03
N GLU A 169 -8.81 2.88 11.27
CA GLU A 169 -10.26 3.12 11.36
C GLU A 169 -10.96 2.75 10.03
N GLU A 170 -10.42 3.20 8.89
CA GLU A 170 -11.00 2.92 7.58
C GLU A 170 -10.87 1.45 7.17
N VAL A 171 -9.74 0.83 7.44
CA VAL A 171 -9.51 -0.60 7.17
C VAL A 171 -10.48 -1.46 7.97
N GLU A 172 -10.72 -1.13 9.24
CA GLU A 172 -11.70 -1.83 10.09
C GLU A 172 -13.14 -1.58 9.61
N ARG A 173 -13.49 -0.33 9.33
CA ARG A 173 -14.83 0.06 8.84
C ARG A 173 -15.21 -0.63 7.54
N GLN A 174 -14.25 -0.74 6.61
CA GLN A 174 -14.44 -1.35 5.29
C GLN A 174 -14.13 -2.86 5.28
N ASN A 175 -13.71 -3.45 6.41
CA ASN A 175 -13.26 -4.83 6.52
C ASN A 175 -12.19 -5.18 5.46
N MET A 176 -11.20 -4.30 5.26
CA MET A 176 -10.10 -4.50 4.32
C MET A 176 -9.00 -5.36 4.93
N GLY A 177 -8.30 -6.15 4.11
CA GLY A 177 -7.01 -6.71 4.50
C GLY A 177 -5.92 -5.61 4.48
N LEU A 178 -5.10 -5.51 5.54
CA LEU A 178 -4.01 -4.54 5.64
C LEU A 178 -2.66 -5.25 5.63
N ILE A 179 -1.79 -4.83 4.71
CA ILE A 179 -0.42 -5.32 4.63
C ILE A 179 0.53 -4.15 4.88
N VAL A 180 1.30 -4.21 5.96
CA VAL A 180 2.27 -3.17 6.34
C VAL A 180 3.68 -3.67 6.07
N VAL A 181 4.34 -3.08 5.10
CA VAL A 181 5.75 -3.36 4.82
C VAL A 181 6.60 -2.38 5.62
N THR A 182 7.45 -2.88 6.50
CA THR A 182 8.27 -2.05 7.36
C THR A 182 9.53 -2.77 7.84
N HIS A 183 10.56 -2.00 8.17
CA HIS A 183 11.73 -2.45 8.92
C HIS A 183 11.67 -2.03 10.40
N ASN A 184 10.61 -1.31 10.80
CA ASN A 184 10.38 -0.90 12.18
C ASN A 184 9.54 -1.96 12.91
N ARG A 185 10.18 -2.75 13.76
CA ARG A 185 9.55 -3.84 14.50
C ARG A 185 8.46 -3.35 15.45
N HIS A 186 8.69 -2.21 16.13
CA HIS A 186 7.71 -1.65 17.05
C HIS A 186 6.41 -1.23 16.32
N LEU A 187 6.54 -0.64 15.13
CA LEU A 187 5.38 -0.32 14.29
C LEU A 187 4.63 -1.59 13.87
N ALA A 188 5.38 -2.62 13.43
CA ALA A 188 4.80 -3.90 13.05
C ALA A 188 3.98 -4.53 14.20
N GLU A 189 4.55 -4.59 15.40
CA GLU A 189 3.90 -5.16 16.60
C GLU A 189 2.67 -4.35 17.05
N LYS A 190 2.68 -3.02 16.82
CA LYS A 190 1.56 -2.15 17.21
C LYS A 190 0.36 -2.24 16.26
N ILE A 191 0.60 -2.44 14.96
CA ILE A 191 -0.44 -2.36 13.94
C ILE A 191 -0.95 -3.74 13.53
N ALA A 192 -0.06 -4.71 13.36
CA ALA A 192 -0.38 -6.00 12.79
C ALA A 192 -0.82 -7.02 13.85
N THR A 193 -1.72 -7.91 13.45
CA THR A 193 -2.10 -9.10 14.24
C THR A 193 -1.17 -10.28 13.99
N ARG A 194 -0.46 -10.27 12.84
CA ARG A 194 0.52 -11.27 12.45
C ARG A 194 1.72 -10.63 11.76
N ILE A 195 2.92 -11.11 12.07
CA ILE A 195 4.17 -10.66 11.44
C ILE A 195 4.75 -11.80 10.61
N ILE A 196 5.09 -11.49 9.38
CA ILE A 196 5.82 -12.37 8.45
C ILE A 196 7.24 -11.80 8.33
N ASP A 197 8.23 -12.54 8.82
CA ASP A 197 9.63 -12.17 8.70
C ASP A 197 10.22 -12.81 7.42
N LEU A 198 10.61 -11.98 6.45
CA LEU A 198 11.19 -12.46 5.20
C LEU A 198 12.67 -12.83 5.33
N SER A 199 13.31 -12.56 6.46
CA SER A 199 14.71 -12.92 6.71
C SER A 199 14.89 -14.36 7.19
N LEU A 200 13.79 -15.01 7.56
CA LEU A 200 13.67 -16.41 7.92
C LEU A 200 13.13 -17.19 6.71
#